data_f490b20dae37c8fc07f6a9b02f83471d
#
_entry.id   f490b20dae37c8fc07f6a9b02f83471d
#
_cell.length_a   1.000
_cell.length_b   1.000
_cell.length_c   1.000
_cell.angle_alpha   90.00
_cell.angle_beta   90.00
_cell.angle_gamma   90.00
#
_symmetry.space_group_name_H-M   'P 1'
#
loop_
_entity.id
_entity.type
_entity.pdbx_description
1 polymer ?
#
loop_
_entity_poly.entity_id
_entity_poly.type
_entity_poly.pdbx_seq_one_letter_code
_entity_poly.pdbx_strand_id
1 'polypeptide(L)'
;MLTKIKQSKSEKILLIFLIILAIFAFSSFVLIKNKCLFVEKVKVDKLTFENRENIVVMNINCGNVIIELLPEVSPNAVARFKNMIFNKEYDDVAFHRVVENFLVQAGDLEFGKKGNINYTYIGSGKSKYSLIKPEKNKPFDFKKGSVGFAKSKNGDMEDSEFFILLSDAPLFEGEYTPLGNVTHGFAALTKIKSGNKSEYVLRPDFINSLRMLPEISN
;
A
#
# COMPACT_ATOMS: atom_id res chain seq x y z
N MET A 1 -24.35 -4.23 58.18
CA MET A 1 -24.02 -2.82 58.33
C MET A 1 -22.64 -2.61 57.69
N LEU A 2 -22.60 -2.07 56.47
CA LEU A 2 -21.30 -1.81 55.78
C LEU A 2 -20.72 -0.51 56.33
N THR A 3 -19.64 -0.60 57.09
CA THR A 3 -18.89 0.56 57.57
C THR A 3 -18.30 1.34 56.39
N LYS A 4 -18.77 2.58 56.17
CA LYS A 4 -18.17 3.50 55.19
C LYS A 4 -16.72 3.80 55.61
N ILE A 5 -15.76 3.22 54.94
CA ILE A 5 -14.33 3.52 55.13
C ILE A 5 -14.11 4.96 54.65
N LYS A 6 -13.79 5.88 55.60
CA LYS A 6 -13.50 7.27 55.30
C LYS A 6 -12.10 7.42 54.78
N GLN A 7 -11.96 7.53 53.46
CA GLN A 7 -10.66 7.70 52.79
C GLN A 7 -9.95 8.99 53.28
N SER A 8 -8.66 8.88 53.53
CA SER A 8 -7.80 10.01 53.88
C SER A 8 -7.57 10.94 52.66
N LYS A 9 -7.16 12.20 52.89
CA LYS A 9 -6.83 13.11 51.78
C LYS A 9 -5.69 12.53 50.88
N SER A 10 -4.69 11.89 51.47
CA SER A 10 -3.58 11.26 50.74
C SER A 10 -4.04 10.10 49.87
N GLU A 11 -4.96 9.27 50.35
CA GLU A 11 -5.52 8.16 49.56
C GLU A 11 -6.31 8.66 48.35
N LYS A 12 -7.08 9.76 48.52
CA LYS A 12 -7.78 10.35 47.38
C LYS A 12 -6.83 10.94 46.33
N ILE A 13 -5.77 11.61 46.76
CA ILE A 13 -4.74 12.15 45.87
C ILE A 13 -4.05 11.03 45.14
N LEU A 14 -3.66 9.94 45.83
CA LEU A 14 -3.04 8.77 45.20
C LEU A 14 -3.98 8.12 44.18
N LEU A 15 -5.27 7.99 44.50
CA LEU A 15 -6.27 7.43 43.59
C LEU A 15 -6.39 8.26 42.31
N ILE A 16 -6.49 9.60 42.45
CA ILE A 16 -6.54 10.51 41.31
C ILE A 16 -5.30 10.39 40.45
N PHE A 17 -4.10 10.34 41.06
CA PHE A 17 -2.84 10.15 40.35
C PHE A 17 -2.81 8.84 39.56
N LEU A 18 -3.23 7.72 40.16
CA LEU A 18 -3.32 6.42 39.50
C LEU A 18 -4.30 6.41 38.33
N ILE A 19 -5.46 7.10 38.46
CA ILE A 19 -6.42 7.25 37.36
C ILE A 19 -5.80 8.04 36.21
N ILE A 20 -5.13 9.15 36.48
CA ILE A 20 -4.44 9.95 35.45
C ILE A 20 -3.37 9.12 34.74
N LEU A 21 -2.58 8.38 35.50
CA LEU A 21 -1.54 7.49 34.96
C LEU A 21 -2.15 6.40 34.06
N ALA A 22 -3.26 5.79 34.48
CA ALA A 22 -3.96 4.78 33.69
C ALA A 22 -4.55 5.36 32.38
N ILE A 23 -5.13 6.56 32.43
CA ILE A 23 -5.63 7.27 31.24
C ILE A 23 -4.48 7.59 30.30
N PHE A 24 -3.35 8.08 30.81
CA PHE A 24 -2.16 8.38 30.01
C PHE A 24 -1.58 7.13 29.36
N ALA A 25 -1.45 6.03 30.11
CA ALA A 25 -0.97 4.75 29.59
C ALA A 25 -1.90 4.19 28.50
N PHE A 26 -3.23 4.25 28.74
CA PHE A 26 -4.24 3.81 27.75
C PHE A 26 -4.20 4.68 26.49
N SER A 27 -4.13 6.01 26.63
CA SER A 27 -4.04 6.93 25.50
C SER A 27 -2.77 6.68 24.68
N SER A 28 -1.63 6.52 25.35
CA SER A 28 -0.36 6.19 24.70
C SER A 28 -0.43 4.86 23.96
N PHE A 29 -1.05 3.85 24.55
CA PHE A 29 -1.25 2.55 23.89
C PHE A 29 -2.11 2.65 22.61
N VAL A 30 -3.20 3.42 22.66
CA VAL A 30 -4.07 3.66 21.49
C VAL A 30 -3.32 4.40 20.39
N LEU A 31 -2.54 5.44 20.74
CA LEU A 31 -1.73 6.21 19.80
C LEU A 31 -0.67 5.34 19.11
N ILE A 32 0.04 4.51 19.88
CA ILE A 32 1.07 3.61 19.33
C ILE A 32 0.46 2.54 18.42
N LYS A 33 -0.71 2.02 18.77
CA LYS A 33 -1.37 0.95 18.01
C LYS A 33 -2.00 1.43 16.70
N ASN A 34 -2.40 2.69 16.61
CA ASN A 34 -3.05 3.24 15.43
C ASN A 34 -2.05 3.94 14.50
N LYS A 35 -1.37 3.15 13.66
CA LYS A 35 -0.37 3.65 12.70
C LYS A 35 -0.92 4.68 11.69
N CYS A 36 -2.25 4.75 11.52
CA CYS A 36 -2.90 5.65 10.56
C CYS A 36 -3.39 6.97 11.17
N LEU A 37 -3.24 7.16 12.49
CA LEU A 37 -3.86 8.28 13.21
C LEU A 37 -3.46 9.67 12.66
N PHE A 38 -2.21 9.80 12.21
CA PHE A 38 -1.67 11.06 11.69
C PHE A 38 -1.53 11.07 10.16
N VAL A 39 -2.17 10.13 9.47
CA VAL A 39 -2.18 10.10 8.01
C VAL A 39 -3.36 10.91 7.50
N GLU A 40 -3.09 11.94 6.72
CA GLU A 40 -4.13 12.69 6.02
C GLU A 40 -4.83 11.80 5.00
N LYS A 41 -6.14 11.66 5.15
CA LYS A 41 -6.95 10.84 4.24
C LYS A 41 -7.30 11.63 2.99
N VAL A 42 -6.88 11.14 1.85
CA VAL A 42 -7.22 11.71 0.55
C VAL A 42 -8.70 11.50 0.28
N LYS A 43 -9.43 12.61 0.06
CA LYS A 43 -10.84 12.64 -0.36
C LYS A 43 -10.89 12.82 -1.87
N VAL A 44 -11.19 11.73 -2.57
CA VAL A 44 -11.16 11.66 -4.04
C VAL A 44 -12.16 12.64 -4.68
N ASP A 45 -13.32 12.83 -4.06
CA ASP A 45 -14.37 13.75 -4.47
C ASP A 45 -13.98 15.24 -4.48
N LYS A 46 -12.89 15.58 -3.80
CA LYS A 46 -12.34 16.95 -3.74
C LYS A 46 -11.21 17.21 -4.73
N LEU A 47 -10.81 16.22 -5.51
CA LEU A 47 -9.73 16.34 -6.46
C LEU A 47 -10.24 16.48 -7.89
N THR A 48 -9.52 17.27 -8.67
CA THR A 48 -9.76 17.42 -10.11
C THR A 48 -8.61 16.80 -10.88
N PHE A 49 -8.91 16.10 -11.96
CA PHE A 49 -7.93 15.41 -12.80
C PHE A 49 -8.19 15.72 -14.26
N GLU A 50 -7.13 15.98 -15.03
CA GLU A 50 -7.22 16.24 -16.46
C GLU A 50 -7.54 14.96 -17.24
N ASN A 51 -6.84 13.86 -16.98
CA ASN A 51 -6.96 12.56 -17.65
C ASN A 51 -7.58 11.51 -16.72
N ARG A 52 -8.88 11.68 -16.43
CA ARG A 52 -9.59 10.81 -15.45
C ARG A 52 -9.51 9.32 -15.78
N GLU A 53 -9.46 8.95 -17.07
CA GLU A 53 -9.33 7.57 -17.53
C GLU A 53 -7.98 6.93 -17.23
N ASN A 54 -6.99 7.71 -16.82
CA ASN A 54 -5.68 7.23 -16.40
C ASN A 54 -5.49 7.25 -14.89
N ILE A 55 -6.50 7.69 -14.14
CA ILE A 55 -6.41 7.78 -12.68
C ILE A 55 -6.91 6.49 -12.03
N VAL A 56 -6.07 5.97 -11.15
CA VAL A 56 -6.35 4.80 -10.32
C VAL A 56 -6.43 5.22 -8.86
N VAL A 57 -7.45 4.75 -8.17
CA VAL A 57 -7.62 4.91 -6.72
C VAL A 57 -7.34 3.58 -6.05
N MET A 58 -6.24 3.51 -5.31
CA MET A 58 -5.86 2.36 -4.48
C MET A 58 -6.28 2.63 -3.04
N ASN A 59 -7.21 1.83 -2.53
CA ASN A 59 -7.61 1.88 -1.13
C ASN A 59 -6.78 0.92 -0.31
N ILE A 60 -6.15 1.42 0.74
CA ILE A 60 -5.36 0.66 1.71
C ILE A 60 -5.75 1.06 3.14
N ASN A 61 -5.24 0.36 4.15
CA ASN A 61 -5.64 0.58 5.55
C ASN A 61 -5.59 2.05 6.01
N CYS A 62 -4.58 2.81 5.58
CA CYS A 62 -4.41 4.20 6.03
C CYS A 62 -5.04 5.24 5.10
N GLY A 63 -5.78 4.84 4.08
CA GLY A 63 -6.51 5.76 3.19
C GLY A 63 -6.31 5.45 1.71
N ASN A 64 -6.69 6.41 0.87
CA ASN A 64 -6.57 6.29 -0.57
C ASN A 64 -5.21 6.80 -1.05
N VAL A 65 -4.66 6.09 -2.01
CA VAL A 65 -3.48 6.48 -2.80
C VAL A 65 -3.93 6.67 -4.23
N ILE A 66 -3.62 7.81 -4.82
CA ILE A 66 -3.99 8.14 -6.20
C ILE A 66 -2.77 7.94 -7.08
N ILE A 67 -2.95 7.17 -8.14
CA ILE A 67 -1.90 6.86 -9.12
C ILE A 67 -2.37 7.39 -10.47
N GLU A 68 -1.55 8.17 -11.14
CA GLU A 68 -1.72 8.55 -12.53
C GLU A 68 -0.88 7.63 -13.42
N LEU A 69 -1.56 6.91 -14.31
CA LEU A 69 -0.94 5.99 -15.27
C LEU A 69 -0.44 6.75 -16.50
N LEU A 70 0.64 6.26 -17.11
CA LEU A 70 1.34 6.88 -18.23
C LEU A 70 1.31 5.98 -19.48
N PRO A 71 0.16 5.85 -20.17
CA PRO A 71 0.03 5.00 -21.34
C PRO A 71 0.91 5.44 -22.52
N GLU A 72 1.32 6.71 -22.56
CA GLU A 72 2.25 7.23 -23.55
C GLU A 72 3.68 6.69 -23.37
N VAL A 73 4.03 6.24 -22.17
CA VAL A 73 5.36 5.66 -21.86
C VAL A 73 5.36 4.15 -22.11
N SER A 74 4.36 3.44 -21.59
CA SER A 74 4.26 1.98 -21.65
C SER A 74 2.81 1.52 -21.92
N PRO A 75 2.36 1.64 -23.19
CA PRO A 75 0.95 1.44 -23.55
C PRO A 75 0.43 0.02 -23.24
N ASN A 76 1.21 -1.04 -23.54
CA ASN A 76 0.75 -2.41 -23.31
C ASN A 76 0.73 -2.77 -21.83
N ALA A 77 1.74 -2.33 -21.08
CA ALA A 77 1.82 -2.53 -19.64
C ALA A 77 0.68 -1.83 -18.91
N VAL A 78 0.42 -0.56 -19.26
CA VAL A 78 -0.71 0.20 -18.70
C VAL A 78 -2.04 -0.43 -19.08
N ALA A 79 -2.23 -0.86 -20.34
CA ALA A 79 -3.46 -1.55 -20.75
C ALA A 79 -3.67 -2.86 -19.97
N ARG A 80 -2.60 -3.64 -19.75
CA ARG A 80 -2.63 -4.85 -18.92
C ARG A 80 -3.04 -4.51 -17.48
N PHE A 81 -2.41 -3.51 -16.87
CA PHE A 81 -2.70 -3.10 -15.50
C PHE A 81 -4.15 -2.63 -15.34
N LYS A 82 -4.66 -1.80 -16.28
CA LYS A 82 -6.07 -1.38 -16.31
C LYS A 82 -7.04 -2.56 -16.44
N ASN A 83 -6.73 -3.54 -17.29
CA ASN A 83 -7.57 -4.74 -17.47
C ASN A 83 -7.68 -5.53 -16.16
N MET A 84 -6.57 -5.73 -15.44
CA MET A 84 -6.57 -6.42 -14.15
C MET A 84 -7.33 -5.61 -13.07
N ILE A 85 -7.25 -4.28 -13.08
CA ILE A 85 -8.03 -3.40 -12.19
C ILE A 85 -9.51 -3.55 -12.48
N PHE A 86 -9.92 -3.48 -13.74
CA PHE A 86 -11.32 -3.65 -14.17
C PHE A 86 -11.89 -5.00 -13.70
N ASN A 87 -11.11 -6.07 -13.83
CA ASN A 87 -11.49 -7.40 -13.36
C ASN A 87 -11.35 -7.59 -11.84
N LYS A 88 -11.00 -6.54 -11.07
CA LYS A 88 -10.82 -6.57 -9.61
C LYS A 88 -9.79 -7.57 -9.12
N GLU A 89 -8.81 -7.91 -9.97
CA GLU A 89 -7.80 -8.91 -9.64
C GLU A 89 -6.90 -8.50 -8.46
N TYR A 90 -6.72 -7.21 -8.24
CA TYR A 90 -5.89 -6.68 -7.15
C TYR A 90 -6.61 -6.52 -5.81
N ASP A 91 -7.92 -6.80 -5.73
CA ASP A 91 -8.64 -6.73 -4.47
C ASP A 91 -8.12 -7.78 -3.48
N ASP A 92 -7.94 -7.37 -2.24
CA ASP A 92 -7.42 -8.20 -1.14
C ASP A 92 -6.04 -8.85 -1.42
N VAL A 93 -5.20 -8.22 -2.26
CA VAL A 93 -3.84 -8.66 -2.54
C VAL A 93 -2.85 -8.06 -1.55
N ALA A 94 -1.96 -8.89 -1.03
CA ALA A 94 -0.96 -8.53 -0.05
C ALA A 94 0.17 -7.66 -0.61
N PHE A 95 0.64 -6.71 0.18
CA PHE A 95 1.98 -6.14 0.03
C PHE A 95 2.98 -7.13 0.59
N HIS A 96 3.40 -8.08 -0.22
CA HIS A 96 4.18 -9.23 0.20
C HIS A 96 5.67 -8.93 0.40
N ARG A 97 6.20 -7.92 -0.29
CA ARG A 97 7.59 -7.45 -0.15
C ARG A 97 7.60 -5.95 0.12
N VAL A 98 8.18 -5.56 1.23
CA VAL A 98 8.30 -4.16 1.64
C VAL A 98 9.69 -3.90 2.16
N VAL A 99 10.47 -3.12 1.40
CA VAL A 99 11.79 -2.65 1.79
C VAL A 99 11.61 -1.26 2.37
N GLU A 100 11.90 -1.12 3.65
CA GLU A 100 11.67 0.13 4.39
C GLU A 100 12.40 1.29 3.72
N ASN A 101 11.68 2.41 3.57
CA ASN A 101 12.16 3.64 2.91
C ASN A 101 12.62 3.46 1.45
N PHE A 102 12.37 2.32 0.81
CA PHE A 102 12.77 2.08 -0.57
C PHE A 102 11.59 1.74 -1.47
N LEU A 103 10.87 0.63 -1.25
CA LEU A 103 9.71 0.26 -2.07
C LEU A 103 8.69 -0.59 -1.33
N VAL A 104 7.46 -0.59 -1.83
CA VAL A 104 6.41 -1.55 -1.51
C VAL A 104 6.04 -2.31 -2.78
N GLN A 105 5.89 -3.64 -2.70
CA GLN A 105 5.56 -4.52 -3.82
C GLN A 105 4.34 -5.38 -3.49
N ALA A 106 3.43 -5.47 -4.45
CA ALA A 106 2.20 -6.25 -4.39
C ALA A 106 1.91 -6.90 -5.76
N GLY A 107 0.80 -7.61 -5.88
CA GLY A 107 0.33 -8.11 -7.17
C GLY A 107 0.56 -9.60 -7.41
N ASP A 108 0.99 -10.37 -6.42
CA ASP A 108 0.92 -11.83 -6.50
C ASP A 108 -0.54 -12.28 -6.37
N LEU A 109 -1.16 -12.60 -7.52
CA LEU A 109 -2.59 -12.92 -7.60
C LEU A 109 -2.90 -14.37 -7.21
N GLU A 110 -1.90 -15.24 -7.23
CA GLU A 110 -2.05 -16.67 -6.91
C GLU A 110 -1.85 -16.94 -5.41
N PHE A 111 -0.75 -16.45 -4.83
CA PHE A 111 -0.34 -16.77 -3.47
C PHE A 111 -0.51 -15.62 -2.48
N GLY A 112 -0.87 -14.42 -2.95
CA GLY A 112 -0.95 -13.20 -2.14
C GLY A 112 -2.36 -12.78 -1.71
N LYS A 113 -3.40 -13.58 -1.95
CA LYS A 113 -4.79 -13.22 -1.60
C LYS A 113 -5.07 -13.36 -0.11
N LYS A 114 -5.77 -12.38 0.46
CA LYS A 114 -6.23 -12.39 1.85
C LYS A 114 -7.06 -13.62 2.15
N GLY A 115 -6.75 -14.27 3.27
CA GLY A 115 -7.39 -15.52 3.67
C GLY A 115 -6.82 -16.79 3.02
N ASN A 116 -5.97 -16.65 1.98
CA ASN A 116 -5.32 -17.78 1.30
C ASN A 116 -3.85 -17.49 0.96
N ILE A 117 -3.12 -16.83 1.85
CA ILE A 117 -1.71 -16.51 1.63
C ILE A 117 -0.87 -17.79 1.74
N ASN A 118 -0.07 -18.05 0.72
CA ASN A 118 0.94 -19.09 0.76
C ASN A 118 2.33 -18.46 0.96
N TYR A 119 2.80 -18.40 2.19
CA TYR A 119 4.08 -17.77 2.54
C TYR A 119 5.32 -18.46 1.95
N THR A 120 5.20 -19.70 1.49
CA THR A 120 6.31 -20.42 0.86
C THR A 120 6.53 -19.95 -0.58
N TYR A 121 5.45 -19.61 -1.28
CA TYR A 121 5.48 -19.30 -2.71
C TYR A 121 5.15 -17.84 -3.04
N ILE A 122 4.72 -17.04 -2.06
CA ILE A 122 4.37 -15.63 -2.29
C ILE A 122 5.52 -14.86 -2.93
N GLY A 123 5.19 -14.05 -3.92
CA GLY A 123 6.15 -13.35 -4.79
C GLY A 123 6.68 -14.22 -5.92
N SER A 124 6.03 -15.38 -6.20
CA SER A 124 6.34 -16.24 -7.36
C SER A 124 5.09 -16.74 -8.06
N GLY A 125 3.93 -16.23 -7.68
CA GLY A 125 2.66 -16.59 -8.29
C GLY A 125 2.53 -16.11 -9.73
N LYS A 126 1.58 -16.69 -10.44
CA LYS A 126 1.25 -16.35 -11.83
C LYS A 126 -0.17 -15.84 -11.89
N SER A 127 -0.43 -14.96 -12.83
CA SER A 127 -1.80 -14.62 -13.20
C SER A 127 -2.34 -15.63 -14.23
N LYS A 128 -3.64 -15.56 -14.49
CA LYS A 128 -4.28 -16.31 -15.58
C LYS A 128 -4.01 -15.74 -16.97
N TYR A 129 -3.28 -14.62 -17.03
CA TYR A 129 -2.99 -13.93 -18.28
C TYR A 129 -1.63 -14.34 -18.83
N SER A 130 -1.44 -14.17 -20.15
CA SER A 130 -0.13 -14.37 -20.79
C SER A 130 0.86 -13.29 -20.33
N LEU A 131 2.10 -13.67 -20.15
CA LEU A 131 3.18 -12.71 -19.83
C LEU A 131 3.34 -11.66 -20.92
N ILE A 132 3.72 -10.44 -20.53
CA ILE A 132 4.02 -9.35 -21.45
C ILE A 132 5.51 -9.03 -21.48
N LYS A 133 5.98 -8.51 -22.62
CA LYS A 133 7.35 -8.02 -22.75
C LYS A 133 7.48 -6.67 -22.06
N PRO A 134 8.63 -6.42 -21.37
CA PRO A 134 8.88 -5.13 -20.76
C PRO A 134 8.89 -3.98 -21.79
N GLU A 135 8.30 -2.87 -21.41
CA GLU A 135 8.29 -1.61 -22.15
C GLU A 135 9.19 -0.58 -21.44
N LYS A 136 10.49 -0.67 -21.67
CA LYS A 136 11.52 0.14 -21.01
C LYS A 136 12.35 0.99 -21.96
N ASN A 137 11.87 1.18 -23.20
CA ASN A 137 12.60 1.87 -24.26
C ASN A 137 12.44 3.38 -24.25
N LYS A 138 11.49 3.92 -23.50
CA LYS A 138 11.29 5.36 -23.32
C LYS A 138 11.94 5.83 -22.03
N PRO A 139 12.63 6.97 -22.04
CA PRO A 139 13.21 7.54 -20.82
C PRO A 139 12.12 7.74 -19.75
N PHE A 140 12.40 7.27 -18.55
CA PHE A 140 11.54 7.48 -17.40
C PHE A 140 12.38 7.54 -16.13
N ASP A 141 12.28 8.65 -15.43
CA ASP A 141 13.04 8.89 -14.22
C ASP A 141 12.32 8.28 -13.00
N PHE A 142 12.83 7.16 -12.53
CA PHE A 142 12.28 6.44 -11.38
C PHE A 142 12.58 7.18 -10.07
N LYS A 143 11.63 8.02 -9.66
CA LYS A 143 11.67 8.81 -8.42
C LYS A 143 10.72 8.26 -7.37
N LYS A 144 10.81 8.81 -6.19
CA LYS A 144 9.83 8.62 -5.12
C LYS A 144 8.40 8.81 -5.65
N GLY A 145 7.55 7.81 -5.46
CA GLY A 145 6.18 7.77 -5.97
C GLY A 145 6.03 7.06 -7.32
N SER A 146 7.11 6.76 -8.04
CA SER A 146 7.01 6.02 -9.29
C SER A 146 6.47 4.61 -9.06
N VAL A 147 5.62 4.16 -10.00
CA VAL A 147 5.02 2.83 -10.03
C VAL A 147 5.55 2.09 -11.24
N GLY A 148 5.99 0.86 -11.06
CA GLY A 148 6.49 0.02 -12.15
C GLY A 148 6.10 -1.45 -12.00
N PHE A 149 6.10 -2.20 -13.11
CA PHE A 149 5.97 -3.65 -13.04
C PHE A 149 7.23 -4.29 -12.47
N ALA A 150 7.02 -5.32 -11.62
CA ALA A 150 8.10 -6.17 -11.15
C ALA A 150 8.40 -7.26 -12.19
N LYS A 151 9.68 -7.62 -12.33
CA LYS A 151 10.10 -8.72 -13.19
C LYS A 151 9.65 -10.06 -12.60
N SER A 152 9.18 -10.96 -13.43
CA SER A 152 8.92 -12.34 -13.05
C SER A 152 10.22 -13.04 -12.63
N LYS A 153 10.15 -13.95 -11.65
CA LYS A 153 11.31 -14.75 -11.20
C LYS A 153 11.99 -15.54 -12.32
N ASN A 154 11.28 -15.82 -13.41
CA ASN A 154 11.74 -16.70 -14.48
C ASN A 154 12.22 -15.95 -15.73
N GLY A 155 12.59 -14.69 -15.63
CA GLY A 155 13.13 -13.91 -16.75
C GLY A 155 12.65 -12.45 -16.80
N ASP A 156 12.94 -11.79 -17.93
CA ASP A 156 12.61 -10.39 -18.16
C ASP A 156 11.12 -10.13 -18.52
N MET A 157 10.24 -11.12 -18.37
CA MET A 157 8.82 -10.99 -18.66
C MET A 157 8.09 -10.46 -17.45
N GLU A 158 6.97 -9.78 -17.67
CA GLU A 158 6.12 -9.17 -16.64
C GLU A 158 4.75 -9.84 -16.62
N ASP A 159 4.13 -9.88 -15.44
CA ASP A 159 2.83 -10.50 -15.24
C ASP A 159 1.85 -9.54 -14.56
N SER A 160 1.78 -9.59 -13.24
CA SER A 160 0.81 -8.85 -12.42
C SER A 160 1.45 -8.11 -11.26
N GLU A 161 2.66 -8.50 -10.85
CA GLU A 161 3.32 -7.85 -9.73
C GLU A 161 3.83 -6.46 -10.08
N PHE A 162 3.60 -5.52 -9.18
CA PHE A 162 4.05 -4.14 -9.32
C PHE A 162 4.65 -3.61 -8.02
N PHE A 163 5.48 -2.59 -8.14
CA PHE A 163 6.06 -1.88 -7.00
C PHE A 163 5.73 -0.39 -7.04
N ILE A 164 5.79 0.24 -5.88
CA ILE A 164 5.75 1.69 -5.71
C ILE A 164 7.00 2.11 -4.95
N LEU A 165 7.74 3.05 -5.49
CA LEU A 165 8.96 3.56 -4.88
C LEU A 165 8.67 4.51 -3.71
N LEU A 166 9.36 4.32 -2.61
CA LEU A 166 9.34 5.22 -1.45
C LEU A 166 10.51 6.21 -1.44
N SER A 167 11.51 5.98 -2.29
CA SER A 167 12.65 6.86 -2.56
C SER A 167 13.03 6.82 -4.03
N ASP A 168 13.94 7.69 -4.44
CA ASP A 168 14.46 7.70 -5.80
C ASP A 168 15.29 6.45 -6.09
N ALA A 169 15.17 5.93 -7.32
CA ALA A 169 15.85 4.72 -7.79
C ALA A 169 16.35 4.87 -9.23
N PRO A 170 17.36 5.73 -9.50
CA PRO A 170 17.82 6.01 -10.86
C PRO A 170 18.34 4.79 -11.59
N LEU A 171 18.80 3.75 -10.88
CA LEU A 171 19.24 2.49 -11.47
C LEU A 171 18.08 1.63 -12.04
N PHE A 172 16.83 2.02 -11.85
CA PHE A 172 15.67 1.33 -12.40
C PHE A 172 15.34 1.79 -13.82
N GLU A 173 15.89 2.93 -14.25
CA GLU A 173 15.75 3.39 -15.64
C GLU A 173 16.31 2.37 -16.63
N GLY A 174 15.54 2.03 -17.65
CA GLY A 174 15.90 0.98 -18.63
C GLY A 174 15.86 -0.45 -18.09
N GLU A 175 15.62 -0.65 -16.79
CA GLU A 175 15.55 -1.97 -16.16
C GLU A 175 14.12 -2.44 -15.89
N TYR A 176 13.22 -1.51 -15.58
CA TYR A 176 11.83 -1.80 -15.26
C TYR A 176 10.87 -1.04 -16.18
N THR A 177 9.68 -1.60 -16.39
CA THR A 177 8.61 -0.93 -17.13
C THR A 177 7.88 0.03 -16.20
N PRO A 178 7.86 1.35 -16.48
CA PRO A 178 7.08 2.29 -15.70
C PRO A 178 5.58 2.14 -15.98
N LEU A 179 4.75 2.28 -14.96
CA LEU A 179 3.30 2.29 -15.08
C LEU A 179 2.72 3.69 -14.87
N GLY A 180 3.32 4.46 -13.97
CA GLY A 180 2.78 5.76 -13.57
C GLY A 180 3.43 6.32 -12.32
N ASN A 181 2.77 7.33 -11.74
CA ASN A 181 3.24 8.00 -10.53
C ASN A 181 2.12 8.19 -9.50
N VAL A 182 2.46 8.09 -8.23
CA VAL A 182 1.60 8.48 -7.11
C VAL A 182 1.50 10.01 -7.08
N THR A 183 0.29 10.53 -7.22
CA THR A 183 0.00 11.97 -7.16
C THR A 183 -0.47 12.41 -5.78
N HIS A 184 -1.23 11.56 -5.06
CA HIS A 184 -1.74 11.87 -3.73
C HIS A 184 -1.73 10.62 -2.83
N GLY A 185 -1.74 10.85 -1.52
CA GLY A 185 -1.86 9.77 -0.53
C GLY A 185 -0.55 9.04 -0.23
N PHE A 186 0.60 9.58 -0.63
CA PHE A 186 1.91 8.94 -0.41
C PHE A 186 2.16 8.59 1.08
N ALA A 187 1.70 9.42 2.02
CA ALA A 187 1.84 9.15 3.45
C ALA A 187 1.21 7.82 3.90
N ALA A 188 0.15 7.36 3.23
CA ALA A 188 -0.46 6.06 3.54
C ALA A 188 0.46 4.88 3.17
N LEU A 189 1.25 5.00 2.09
CA LEU A 189 2.22 3.99 1.67
C LEU A 189 3.33 3.79 2.70
N THR A 190 3.81 4.87 3.33
CA THR A 190 4.86 4.78 4.35
C THR A 190 4.41 4.08 5.64
N LYS A 191 3.12 3.81 5.80
CA LYS A 191 2.53 3.08 6.93
C LYS A 191 2.30 1.60 6.64
N ILE A 192 2.56 1.15 5.42
CA ILE A 192 2.53 -0.28 5.09
C ILE A 192 3.61 -0.98 5.91
N LYS A 193 3.24 -2.12 6.49
CA LYS A 193 4.13 -2.89 7.35
C LYS A 193 5.33 -3.38 6.56
N SER A 194 6.52 -3.02 7.01
CA SER A 194 7.78 -3.47 6.42
C SER A 194 8.05 -4.95 6.70
N GLY A 195 8.79 -5.57 5.81
CA GLY A 195 9.38 -6.88 6.03
C GLY A 195 10.47 -6.83 7.11
N ASN A 196 10.75 -7.98 7.68
CA ASN A 196 11.91 -8.13 8.55
C ASN A 196 13.17 -8.34 7.69
N LYS A 197 14.17 -9.08 8.19
CA LYS A 197 15.46 -9.31 7.52
C LYS A 197 15.38 -9.86 6.08
N SER A 198 14.26 -10.48 5.70
CA SER A 198 14.04 -11.06 4.36
C SER A 198 13.29 -10.16 3.38
N GLU A 199 12.97 -8.92 3.78
CA GLU A 199 12.10 -7.99 3.02
C GLU A 199 10.65 -8.51 2.81
N TYR A 200 10.41 -9.81 2.93
CA TYR A 200 9.07 -10.41 2.87
C TYR A 200 8.32 -10.17 4.19
N VAL A 201 7.02 -9.88 4.05
CA VAL A 201 6.20 -9.45 5.18
C VAL A 201 5.34 -10.59 5.71
N LEU A 202 5.61 -11.02 6.95
CA LEU A 202 4.68 -11.87 7.68
C LEU A 202 3.49 -11.06 8.19
N ARG A 203 2.26 -11.50 7.93
CA ARG A 203 1.01 -10.78 8.22
C ARG A 203 1.01 -9.40 7.53
N PRO A 204 1.00 -9.35 6.19
CA PRO A 204 1.08 -8.13 5.41
C PRO A 204 -0.17 -7.26 5.55
N ASP A 205 -0.02 -5.99 5.18
CA ASP A 205 -1.15 -5.15 4.80
C ASP A 205 -1.63 -5.53 3.39
N PHE A 206 -2.86 -5.13 3.05
CA PHE A 206 -3.50 -5.51 1.80
C PHE A 206 -3.95 -4.28 1.00
N ILE A 207 -4.04 -4.44 -0.30
CA ILE A 207 -4.83 -3.59 -1.18
C ILE A 207 -6.29 -3.97 -0.92
N ASN A 208 -7.06 -3.11 -0.24
CA ASN A 208 -8.48 -3.38 -0.01
C ASN A 208 -9.26 -3.35 -1.33
N SER A 209 -8.94 -2.39 -2.18
CA SER A 209 -9.44 -2.31 -3.56
C SER A 209 -8.55 -1.44 -4.43
N LEU A 210 -8.55 -1.73 -5.73
CA LEU A 210 -7.93 -0.93 -6.77
C LEU A 210 -8.98 -0.65 -7.86
N ARG A 211 -9.26 0.63 -8.15
CA ARG A 211 -10.33 1.03 -9.09
C ARG A 211 -9.88 2.13 -10.02
N MET A 212 -10.36 2.11 -11.24
CA MET A 212 -10.29 3.28 -12.11
C MET A 212 -11.21 4.39 -11.60
N LEU A 213 -10.79 5.65 -11.69
CA LEU A 213 -11.58 6.78 -11.22
C LEU A 213 -12.98 6.89 -11.90
N PRO A 214 -13.15 6.64 -13.19
CA PRO A 214 -14.47 6.66 -13.83
C PRO A 214 -15.49 5.69 -13.22
N GLU A 215 -15.03 4.56 -12.66
CA GLU A 215 -15.90 3.55 -12.02
C GLU A 215 -16.40 3.99 -10.63
N ILE A 216 -15.70 4.91 -9.98
CA ILE A 216 -16.02 5.38 -8.62
C ILE A 216 -17.03 6.53 -8.65
N SER A 217 -17.10 7.25 -9.75
CA SER A 217 -17.88 8.49 -9.89
C SER A 217 -19.30 8.29 -10.43
N ASN A 218 -19.77 7.05 -10.52
CA ASN A 218 -21.15 6.69 -10.93
C ASN A 218 -22.05 6.42 -9.74
#